data_eedcb7e3f8828bf7d3aef3a997c543d2
#
_entry.id   eedcb7e3f8828bf7d3aef3a997c543d2
#
_cell.length_a   1.000
_cell.length_b   1.000
_cell.length_c   1.000
_cell.angle_alpha   90.00
_cell.angle_beta   90.00
_cell.angle_gamma   90.00
#
_symmetry.space_group_name_H-M   'P 1'
#
loop_
_entity.id
_entity.type
_entity.pdbx_description
1 polymer ?
#
loop_
_entity_poly.entity_id
_entity_poly.type
_entity_poly.pdbx_seq_one_letter_code
_entity_poly.pdbx_strand_id
1 'polypeptide(L)'
;MQILFPPRCVVCDEILEAELMRCGRRIHSDCERKLYPVGSNVCFRCGKPLASEAQEYCFDCKKKLAGRKPLYCRQGRSVYVYKGVVRKSIYRFKYSNRREYARFFAEEAARYYTDWSEQIGVEAIVPVPMYDRKKRRRGYNQAEMIARELACIWGVPLEKNAVKRIRNTKPQKLLSDEERKNNLKKAFQAAEFIVKYKKILLVDDIYTTGSTVEAVACELMRCGVEQVFFLTLCTGEGIVR
;
A
#
# COMPACT_ATOMS: atom_id res chain seq x y z
N MET A 1 24.28 -19.87 3.80
CA MET A 1 23.92 -18.56 4.37
C MET A 1 22.62 -18.54 5.21
N GLN A 2 21.75 -19.54 5.12
CA GLN A 2 20.49 -19.62 5.90
C GLN A 2 20.69 -19.95 7.41
N ILE A 3 21.83 -20.47 7.81
CA ILE A 3 22.10 -20.86 9.20
C ILE A 3 22.31 -19.65 10.13
N LEU A 4 22.90 -18.56 9.60
CA LEU A 4 23.17 -17.35 10.40
C LEU A 4 21.97 -16.39 10.52
N PHE A 5 21.03 -16.43 9.58
CA PHE A 5 19.83 -15.57 9.55
C PHE A 5 18.62 -16.40 9.12
N PRO A 6 18.06 -17.23 10.02
CA PRO A 6 16.90 -18.05 9.70
C PRO A 6 15.69 -17.16 9.40
N PRO A 7 14.84 -17.54 8.40
CA PRO A 7 13.60 -16.86 8.12
C PRO A 7 12.68 -16.81 9.34
N ARG A 8 11.96 -15.72 9.50
CA ARG A 8 11.06 -15.49 10.63
C ARG A 8 9.63 -15.33 10.19
N CYS A 9 8.72 -15.79 11.03
CA CYS A 9 7.29 -15.61 10.85
C CYS A 9 6.93 -14.12 10.84
N VAL A 10 6.23 -13.66 9.82
CA VAL A 10 5.84 -12.24 9.67
C VAL A 10 4.89 -11.74 10.76
N VAL A 11 4.23 -12.64 11.50
CA VAL A 11 3.27 -12.30 12.55
C VAL A 11 3.88 -12.30 13.94
N CYS A 12 4.53 -13.40 14.37
CA CYS A 12 5.09 -13.50 15.73
C CYS A 12 6.58 -13.10 15.82
N ASP A 13 7.29 -13.09 14.68
CA ASP A 13 8.74 -12.85 14.58
C ASP A 13 9.62 -14.00 15.12
N GLU A 14 9.02 -15.15 15.45
CA GLU A 14 9.75 -16.36 15.79
C GLU A 14 10.35 -17.02 14.53
N ILE A 15 11.38 -17.83 14.72
CA ILE A 15 12.02 -18.58 13.64
C ILE A 15 11.01 -19.57 13.05
N LEU A 16 10.97 -19.66 11.73
CA LEU A 16 10.16 -20.64 11.02
C LEU A 16 10.82 -22.01 11.07
N GLU A 17 10.01 -23.05 11.25
CA GLU A 17 10.44 -24.44 11.20
C GLU A 17 10.95 -24.80 9.79
N ALA A 18 11.95 -25.70 9.74
CA ALA A 18 12.60 -26.11 8.47
C ALA A 18 11.57 -26.67 7.45
N GLU A 19 10.52 -27.29 7.91
CA GLU A 19 9.44 -27.82 7.07
C GLU A 19 8.64 -26.71 6.38
N LEU A 20 8.23 -25.67 7.12
CA LEU A 20 7.55 -24.50 6.55
C LEU A 20 8.43 -23.78 5.54
N MET A 21 9.72 -23.67 5.83
CA MET A 21 10.69 -23.05 4.90
C MET A 21 10.81 -23.84 3.60
N ARG A 22 10.86 -25.18 3.67
CA ARG A 22 10.90 -26.04 2.47
C ARG A 22 9.66 -25.92 1.60
N CYS A 23 8.48 -25.73 2.23
CA CYS A 23 7.22 -25.49 1.54
C CYS A 23 7.06 -24.01 1.08
N GLY A 24 8.08 -23.18 1.23
CA GLY A 24 8.02 -21.75 0.84
C GLY A 24 7.13 -20.87 1.74
N ARG A 25 6.59 -21.42 2.86
CA ARG A 25 5.75 -20.68 3.79
C ARG A 25 6.55 -19.67 4.61
N ARG A 26 5.96 -18.51 4.85
CA ARG A 26 6.57 -17.39 5.60
C ARG A 26 5.83 -17.05 6.88
N ILE A 27 4.91 -17.91 7.27
CA ILE A 27 4.01 -17.73 8.40
C ILE A 27 3.64 -19.08 9.01
N HIS A 28 3.54 -19.17 10.34
CA HIS A 28 2.99 -20.34 11.02
C HIS A 28 1.48 -20.43 10.79
N SER A 29 0.93 -21.62 10.73
CA SER A 29 -0.50 -21.84 10.51
C SER A 29 -1.39 -21.15 11.56
N ASP A 30 -0.98 -21.17 12.84
CA ASP A 30 -1.69 -20.51 13.93
C ASP A 30 -1.61 -18.98 13.85
N CYS A 31 -0.53 -18.47 13.28
CA CYS A 31 -0.36 -17.04 13.05
C CYS A 31 -1.19 -16.54 11.87
N GLU A 32 -1.34 -17.35 10.84
CA GLU A 32 -2.19 -17.04 9.68
C GLU A 32 -3.65 -16.83 10.07
N ARG A 33 -4.18 -17.67 10.96
CA ARG A 33 -5.55 -17.54 11.49
C ARG A 33 -5.79 -16.24 12.29
N LYS A 34 -4.73 -15.58 12.75
CA LYS A 34 -4.80 -14.30 13.50
C LYS A 34 -4.74 -13.06 12.60
N LEU A 35 -4.58 -13.23 11.30
CA LEU A 35 -4.62 -12.12 10.35
C LEU A 35 -6.06 -11.59 10.19
N TYR A 36 -6.19 -10.36 9.78
CA TYR A 36 -7.46 -9.66 9.56
C TYR A 36 -7.58 -9.23 8.10
N PRO A 37 -7.84 -10.14 7.15
CA PRO A 37 -8.07 -9.74 5.76
C PRO A 37 -9.29 -8.82 5.68
N VAL A 38 -9.30 -7.93 4.68
CA VAL A 38 -10.37 -6.94 4.52
C VAL A 38 -11.71 -7.60 4.13
N GLY A 39 -11.68 -8.78 3.50
CA GLY A 39 -12.86 -9.47 3.02
C GLY A 39 -13.38 -8.95 1.68
N SER A 40 -14.58 -9.38 1.29
CA SER A 40 -15.21 -9.04 0.00
C SER A 40 -16.05 -7.78 0.06
N ASN A 41 -16.71 -7.51 1.21
CA ASN A 41 -17.56 -6.33 1.37
C ASN A 41 -16.74 -5.07 1.64
N VAL A 42 -16.33 -4.41 0.56
CA VAL A 42 -15.41 -3.27 0.62
C VAL A 42 -15.93 -2.06 -0.12
N CYS A 43 -15.52 -0.90 0.33
CA CYS A 43 -15.79 0.36 -0.36
C CYS A 43 -15.28 0.30 -1.81
N PHE A 44 -16.19 0.53 -2.76
CA PHE A 44 -15.88 0.47 -4.20
C PHE A 44 -14.68 1.36 -4.57
N ARG A 45 -14.55 2.52 -3.93
CA ARG A 45 -13.48 3.46 -4.23
C ARG A 45 -12.15 3.16 -3.52
N CYS A 46 -12.16 2.93 -2.21
CA CYS A 46 -10.91 2.90 -1.44
C CYS A 46 -10.56 1.55 -0.82
N GLY A 47 -11.41 0.53 -0.99
CA GLY A 47 -11.16 -0.81 -0.48
C GLY A 47 -11.22 -0.94 1.05
N LYS A 48 -11.74 0.04 1.80
CA LYS A 48 -12.02 -0.12 3.23
C LYS A 48 -13.18 -1.08 3.45
N PRO A 49 -13.15 -1.92 4.50
CA PRO A 49 -14.29 -2.77 4.84
C PRO A 49 -15.54 -1.92 5.10
N LEU A 50 -16.68 -2.42 4.70
CA LEU A 50 -18.00 -1.82 4.92
C LEU A 50 -18.76 -2.62 5.99
N ALA A 51 -19.63 -1.95 6.74
CA ALA A 51 -20.44 -2.57 7.77
C ALA A 51 -21.64 -3.34 7.21
N SER A 52 -22.10 -2.99 6.01
CA SER A 52 -23.27 -3.59 5.36
C SER A 52 -23.02 -3.77 3.87
N GLU A 53 -23.51 -4.86 3.30
CA GLU A 53 -23.49 -5.14 1.86
C GLU A 53 -24.31 -4.15 1.03
N ALA A 54 -25.29 -3.49 1.65
CA ALA A 54 -26.08 -2.42 1.02
C ALA A 54 -25.28 -1.11 0.80
N GLN A 55 -24.05 -1.03 1.31
CA GLN A 55 -23.21 0.16 1.16
C GLN A 55 -22.20 -0.03 0.02
N GLU A 56 -22.16 0.91 -0.91
CA GLU A 56 -21.13 0.97 -1.96
C GLU A 56 -19.87 1.73 -1.51
N TYR A 57 -20.03 2.76 -0.67
CA TYR A 57 -18.95 3.65 -0.27
C TYR A 57 -18.89 3.82 1.25
N CYS A 58 -17.68 3.83 1.78
CA CYS A 58 -17.46 4.18 3.19
C CYS A 58 -17.75 5.66 3.43
N PHE A 59 -17.92 6.04 4.70
CA PHE A 59 -18.23 7.42 5.11
C PHE A 59 -17.25 8.45 4.51
N ASP A 60 -15.93 8.17 4.58
CA ASP A 60 -14.90 9.07 4.04
C ASP A 60 -15.05 9.27 2.53
N CYS A 61 -15.37 8.20 1.79
CA CYS A 61 -15.54 8.29 0.34
C CYS A 61 -16.84 8.99 -0.03
N LYS A 62 -17.95 8.75 0.67
CA LYS A 62 -19.21 9.50 0.50
C LYS A 62 -18.97 11.00 0.68
N LYS A 63 -18.29 11.41 1.75
CA LYS A 63 -17.94 12.82 2.01
C LYS A 63 -17.04 13.41 0.93
N LYS A 64 -16.08 12.64 0.39
CA LYS A 64 -15.20 13.10 -0.69
C LYS A 64 -15.96 13.26 -2.01
N LEU A 65 -16.85 12.32 -2.35
CA LEU A 65 -17.64 12.35 -3.57
C LEU A 65 -18.68 13.52 -3.55
N ALA A 66 -19.28 13.80 -2.40
CA ALA A 66 -20.15 14.95 -2.21
C ALA A 66 -19.38 16.29 -2.27
N GLY A 67 -18.08 16.27 -2.07
CA GLY A 67 -17.22 17.46 -2.15
C GLY A 67 -16.89 17.81 -3.59
N ARG A 68 -16.79 19.12 -3.89
CA ARG A 68 -16.43 19.61 -5.24
C ARG A 68 -14.95 19.47 -5.61
N LYS A 69 -14.12 18.79 -4.80
CA LYS A 69 -12.67 18.64 -5.05
C LYS A 69 -12.40 17.45 -5.95
N PRO A 70 -11.52 17.58 -6.95
CA PRO A 70 -11.15 16.46 -7.82
C PRO A 70 -10.53 15.32 -7.03
N LEU A 71 -10.81 14.12 -7.47
CA LEU A 71 -10.26 12.86 -6.94
C LEU A 71 -9.49 12.19 -8.08
N TYR A 72 -8.23 11.93 -7.84
CA TYR A 72 -7.28 11.50 -8.87
C TYR A 72 -7.13 9.97 -8.91
N CYS A 73 -7.25 9.30 -7.76
CA CYS A 73 -7.28 7.83 -7.75
C CYS A 73 -8.67 7.33 -8.14
N ARG A 74 -8.72 6.44 -9.14
CA ARG A 74 -9.98 5.83 -9.60
C ARG A 74 -10.52 4.81 -8.60
N GLN A 75 -9.68 3.88 -8.18
CA GLN A 75 -10.04 2.81 -7.25
C GLN A 75 -8.81 2.34 -6.46
N GLY A 76 -9.04 1.76 -5.29
CA GLY A 76 -7.99 1.14 -4.48
C GLY A 76 -8.44 -0.09 -3.74
N ARG A 77 -7.46 -0.88 -3.34
CA ARG A 77 -7.62 -2.11 -2.55
C ARG A 77 -6.64 -2.15 -1.40
N SER A 78 -6.98 -2.93 -0.38
CA SER A 78 -6.10 -3.17 0.78
C SER A 78 -6.20 -4.62 1.21
N VAL A 79 -5.09 -5.21 1.63
CA VAL A 79 -5.05 -6.65 1.99
C VAL A 79 -5.65 -6.88 3.36
N TYR A 80 -5.23 -6.09 4.36
CA TYR A 80 -5.58 -6.31 5.76
C TYR A 80 -6.17 -5.07 6.42
N VAL A 81 -6.94 -5.30 7.48
CA VAL A 81 -7.32 -4.25 8.44
C VAL A 81 -6.14 -3.99 9.39
N TYR A 82 -5.78 -2.72 9.58
CA TYR A 82 -4.64 -2.29 10.42
C TYR A 82 -4.94 -2.42 11.92
N LYS A 83 -5.01 -3.64 12.43
CA LYS A 83 -5.25 -3.94 13.84
C LYS A 83 -4.44 -5.15 14.33
N GLY A 84 -4.47 -5.38 15.65
CA GLY A 84 -3.92 -6.58 16.29
C GLY A 84 -2.51 -6.93 15.84
N VAL A 85 -2.32 -8.17 15.41
CA VAL A 85 -1.03 -8.72 14.99
C VAL A 85 -0.51 -8.08 13.71
N VAL A 86 -1.41 -7.69 12.79
CA VAL A 86 -1.03 -7.01 11.54
C VAL A 86 -0.33 -5.69 11.82
N ARG A 87 -0.83 -4.89 12.78
CA ARG A 87 -0.19 -3.65 13.19
C ARG A 87 1.21 -3.88 13.74
N LYS A 88 1.41 -4.95 14.54
CA LYS A 88 2.73 -5.33 15.07
C LYS A 88 3.68 -5.75 13.95
N SER A 89 3.22 -6.54 12.99
CA SER A 89 3.99 -6.98 11.84
C SER A 89 4.45 -5.80 10.96
N ILE A 90 3.53 -4.90 10.61
CA ILE A 90 3.86 -3.67 9.88
C ILE A 90 4.85 -2.78 10.64
N TYR A 91 4.73 -2.71 11.98
CA TYR A 91 5.70 -1.98 12.79
C TYR A 91 7.10 -2.58 12.69
N ARG A 92 7.26 -3.91 12.79
CA ARG A 92 8.54 -4.58 12.61
C ARG A 92 9.10 -4.38 11.21
N PHE A 93 8.26 -4.50 10.18
CA PHE A 93 8.62 -4.20 8.80
C PHE A 93 9.11 -2.75 8.62
N LYS A 94 8.62 -1.80 9.41
CA LYS A 94 9.05 -0.39 9.34
C LYS A 94 10.30 -0.08 10.16
N TYR A 95 10.52 -0.75 11.29
CA TYR A 95 11.46 -0.27 12.31
C TYR A 95 12.44 -1.33 12.81
N SER A 96 12.23 -2.61 12.50
CA SER A 96 13.09 -3.72 12.97
C SER A 96 13.89 -4.37 11.84
N ASN A 97 14.09 -3.67 10.73
CA ASN A 97 14.84 -4.13 9.54
C ASN A 97 14.38 -5.49 8.96
N ARG A 98 13.09 -5.83 9.10
CA ARG A 98 12.48 -7.06 8.59
C ARG A 98 12.13 -6.92 7.10
N ARG A 99 13.14 -6.73 6.24
CA ARG A 99 12.95 -6.53 4.80
C ARG A 99 12.32 -7.73 4.12
N GLU A 100 12.63 -8.93 4.60
CA GLU A 100 12.11 -10.20 4.12
C GLU A 100 10.58 -10.32 4.20
N TYR A 101 9.91 -9.50 5.04
CA TYR A 101 8.46 -9.46 5.13
C TYR A 101 7.80 -8.92 3.86
N ALA A 102 8.53 -8.16 3.03
CA ALA A 102 8.01 -7.59 1.79
C ALA A 102 7.46 -8.68 0.85
N ARG A 103 8.18 -9.80 0.75
CA ARG A 103 7.79 -10.91 -0.11
C ARG A 103 6.48 -11.55 0.33
N PHE A 104 6.32 -11.84 1.62
CA PHE A 104 5.05 -12.35 2.15
C PHE A 104 3.89 -11.39 1.83
N PHE A 105 4.06 -10.10 2.10
CA PHE A 105 3.02 -9.13 1.86
C PHE A 105 2.68 -8.97 0.37
N ALA A 106 3.64 -9.11 -0.52
CA ALA A 106 3.41 -9.08 -1.96
C ALA A 106 2.70 -10.35 -2.44
N GLU A 107 3.09 -11.54 -1.94
CA GLU A 107 2.42 -12.82 -2.20
C GLU A 107 0.95 -12.77 -1.76
N GLU A 108 0.67 -12.21 -0.57
CA GLU A 108 -0.70 -12.01 -0.10
C GLU A 108 -1.48 -10.99 -0.94
N ALA A 109 -0.86 -9.88 -1.32
CA ALA A 109 -1.48 -8.90 -2.20
C ALA A 109 -1.82 -9.52 -3.58
N ALA A 110 -0.93 -10.32 -4.13
CA ALA A 110 -1.17 -11.04 -5.37
C ALA A 110 -2.30 -12.08 -5.22
N ARG A 111 -2.28 -12.87 -4.15
CA ARG A 111 -3.32 -13.87 -3.88
C ARG A 111 -4.73 -13.27 -3.87
N TYR A 112 -4.90 -12.05 -3.33
CA TYR A 112 -6.21 -11.39 -3.26
C TYR A 112 -6.57 -10.57 -4.49
N TYR A 113 -5.58 -10.09 -5.27
CA TYR A 113 -5.84 -9.01 -6.22
C TYR A 113 -5.22 -9.21 -7.61
N THR A 114 -4.76 -10.41 -7.98
CA THR A 114 -4.29 -10.68 -9.35
C THR A 114 -5.42 -10.45 -10.36
N ASP A 115 -6.57 -11.08 -10.18
CA ASP A 115 -7.72 -10.93 -11.09
C ASP A 115 -8.16 -9.45 -11.20
N TRP A 116 -8.17 -8.72 -10.08
CA TRP A 116 -8.48 -7.30 -10.09
C TRP A 116 -7.44 -6.49 -10.87
N SER A 117 -6.15 -6.80 -10.73
CA SER A 117 -5.08 -6.10 -11.44
C SER A 117 -5.16 -6.33 -12.96
N GLU A 118 -5.53 -7.53 -13.38
CA GLU A 118 -5.75 -7.88 -14.77
C GLU A 118 -6.98 -7.18 -15.34
N GLN A 119 -8.10 -7.18 -14.61
CA GLN A 119 -9.34 -6.49 -15.00
C GLN A 119 -9.14 -4.99 -15.23
N ILE A 120 -8.36 -4.31 -14.38
CA ILE A 120 -8.06 -2.89 -14.56
C ILE A 120 -6.97 -2.64 -15.61
N GLY A 121 -6.21 -3.67 -15.99
CA GLY A 121 -5.14 -3.60 -16.96
C GLY A 121 -3.97 -2.75 -16.49
N VAL A 122 -3.34 -3.12 -15.35
CA VAL A 122 -2.16 -2.44 -14.80
C VAL A 122 -1.00 -2.54 -15.80
N GLU A 123 -0.43 -1.41 -16.18
CA GLU A 123 0.71 -1.33 -17.11
C GLU A 123 2.04 -1.11 -16.39
N ALA A 124 2.01 -0.50 -15.22
CA ALA A 124 3.20 -0.31 -14.38
C ALA A 124 2.84 -0.15 -12.91
N ILE A 125 3.77 -0.56 -12.04
CA ILE A 125 3.69 -0.37 -10.59
C ILE A 125 4.63 0.75 -10.18
N VAL A 126 4.08 1.71 -9.41
CA VAL A 126 4.82 2.85 -8.87
C VAL A 126 4.74 2.83 -7.34
N PRO A 127 5.85 2.68 -6.62
CA PRO A 127 5.83 2.78 -5.16
C PRO A 127 5.62 4.22 -4.71
N VAL A 128 4.79 4.44 -3.70
CA VAL A 128 4.66 5.75 -3.06
C VAL A 128 6.01 6.15 -2.46
N PRO A 129 6.56 7.33 -2.86
CA PRO A 129 7.92 7.69 -2.47
C PRO A 129 7.98 8.17 -1.02
N MET A 130 9.02 7.72 -0.34
CA MET A 130 9.39 8.20 0.99
C MET A 130 10.36 9.37 0.86
N TYR A 131 10.28 10.33 1.80
CA TYR A 131 11.25 11.42 1.86
C TYR A 131 12.66 10.90 2.17
N ASP A 132 13.68 11.36 1.46
CA ASP A 132 15.05 10.81 1.49
C ASP A 132 15.66 10.72 2.89
N ARG A 133 15.46 11.75 3.74
CA ARG A 133 15.93 11.70 5.12
C ARG A 133 15.31 10.55 5.92
N LYS A 134 14.02 10.25 5.67
CA LYS A 134 13.34 9.09 6.31
C LYS A 134 13.86 7.78 5.73
N LYS A 135 14.08 7.72 4.40
CA LYS A 135 14.64 6.55 3.72
C LYS A 135 16.06 6.25 4.25
N ARG A 136 16.92 7.25 4.39
CA ARG A 136 18.27 7.09 4.98
C ARG A 136 18.21 6.56 6.42
N ARG A 137 17.34 7.12 7.27
CA ARG A 137 17.19 6.68 8.68
C ARG A 137 16.65 5.26 8.80
N ARG A 138 15.74 4.86 7.91
CA ARG A 138 15.08 3.55 7.92
C ARG A 138 15.85 2.48 7.14
N GLY A 139 16.69 2.90 6.21
CA GLY A 139 17.48 2.05 5.32
C GLY A 139 16.75 1.61 4.05
N TYR A 140 15.42 1.71 3.98
CA TYR A 140 14.60 1.31 2.82
C TYR A 140 13.22 1.97 2.82
N ASN A 141 12.56 1.92 1.65
CA ASN A 141 11.16 2.29 1.47
C ASN A 141 10.31 1.01 1.41
N GLN A 142 9.38 0.82 2.34
CA GLN A 142 8.50 -0.35 2.41
C GLN A 142 7.67 -0.51 1.13
N ALA A 143 7.09 0.57 0.65
CA ALA A 143 6.30 0.59 -0.57
C ALA A 143 7.12 0.11 -1.78
N GLU A 144 8.40 0.54 -1.88
CA GLU A 144 9.32 0.11 -2.96
C GLU A 144 9.62 -1.38 -2.87
N MET A 145 9.82 -1.92 -1.66
CA MET A 145 10.10 -3.35 -1.49
C MET A 145 8.90 -4.22 -1.89
N ILE A 146 7.69 -3.85 -1.43
CA ILE A 146 6.46 -4.57 -1.79
C ILE A 146 6.20 -4.46 -3.29
N ALA A 147 6.33 -3.25 -3.86
CA ALA A 147 6.12 -3.00 -5.28
C ALA A 147 7.07 -3.82 -6.16
N ARG A 148 8.32 -4.02 -5.74
CA ARG A 148 9.32 -4.84 -6.45
C ARG A 148 8.91 -6.31 -6.50
N GLU A 149 8.55 -6.89 -5.36
CA GLU A 149 8.11 -8.28 -5.30
C GLU A 149 6.82 -8.47 -6.11
N LEU A 150 5.86 -7.54 -5.99
CA LEU A 150 4.60 -7.60 -6.69
C LEU A 150 4.77 -7.46 -8.21
N ALA A 151 5.65 -6.56 -8.66
CA ALA A 151 6.00 -6.39 -10.06
C ALA A 151 6.60 -7.66 -10.67
N CYS A 152 7.45 -8.36 -9.89
CA CYS A 152 8.00 -9.65 -10.28
C CYS A 152 6.91 -10.73 -10.39
N ILE A 153 5.97 -10.80 -9.42
CA ILE A 153 4.89 -11.79 -9.41
C ILE A 153 3.94 -11.58 -10.61
N TRP A 154 3.57 -10.33 -10.90
CA TRP A 154 2.61 -10.00 -11.96
C TRP A 154 3.25 -9.80 -13.34
N GLY A 155 4.58 -9.81 -13.44
CA GLY A 155 5.28 -9.60 -14.72
C GLY A 155 5.10 -8.20 -15.31
N VAL A 156 4.84 -7.17 -14.46
CA VAL A 156 4.66 -5.78 -14.90
C VAL A 156 5.84 -4.90 -14.51
N PRO A 157 6.15 -3.83 -15.28
CA PRO A 157 7.25 -2.92 -14.98
C PRO A 157 7.16 -2.26 -13.60
N LEU A 158 8.29 -2.17 -12.89
CA LEU A 158 8.46 -1.39 -11.67
C LEU A 158 9.09 -0.04 -11.98
N GLU A 159 8.35 1.04 -11.82
CA GLU A 159 8.84 2.40 -12.04
C GLU A 159 9.12 3.12 -10.71
N LYS A 160 10.18 2.68 -10.02
CA LYS A 160 10.57 3.18 -8.69
C LYS A 160 10.95 4.66 -8.65
N ASN A 161 11.38 5.21 -9.78
CA ASN A 161 11.82 6.60 -9.93
C ASN A 161 10.75 7.51 -10.55
N ALA A 162 9.55 6.98 -10.84
CA ALA A 162 8.47 7.72 -11.48
C ALA A 162 8.00 8.94 -10.69
N VAL A 163 8.08 8.87 -9.35
CA VAL A 163 7.69 9.99 -8.49
C VAL A 163 8.74 10.17 -7.39
N LYS A 164 9.13 11.43 -7.15
CA LYS A 164 10.00 11.82 -6.03
C LYS A 164 9.22 12.62 -5.01
N ARG A 165 9.55 12.45 -3.73
CA ARG A 165 9.03 13.30 -2.66
C ARG A 165 10.05 14.40 -2.37
N ILE A 166 9.76 15.61 -2.84
CA ILE A 166 10.69 16.76 -2.80
C ILE A 166 10.60 17.60 -1.52
N ARG A 167 9.54 17.44 -0.71
CA ARG A 167 9.38 18.16 0.55
C ARG A 167 9.18 17.24 1.74
N ASN A 168 9.81 17.60 2.88
CA ASN A 168 9.52 16.97 4.16
C ASN A 168 8.27 17.60 4.74
N THR A 169 7.18 16.86 4.72
CA THR A 169 5.90 17.31 5.28
C THR A 169 5.78 16.87 6.75
N LYS A 170 5.13 17.69 7.59
CA LYS A 170 4.84 17.33 8.99
C LYS A 170 4.13 15.98 9.09
N PRO A 171 4.34 15.19 10.15
CA PRO A 171 3.63 13.93 10.34
C PRO A 171 2.11 14.15 10.28
N GLN A 172 1.42 13.41 9.42
CA GLN A 172 -0.03 13.57 9.22
C GLN A 172 -0.88 13.35 10.48
N LYS A 173 -0.34 12.60 11.46
CA LYS A 173 -1.01 12.36 12.75
C LYS A 173 -1.26 13.63 13.57
N LEU A 174 -0.50 14.70 13.33
CA LEU A 174 -0.53 15.96 14.07
C LEU A 174 -1.30 17.08 13.34
N LEU A 175 -1.93 16.76 12.20
CA LEU A 175 -2.55 17.76 11.32
C LEU A 175 -4.04 17.49 11.13
N SER A 176 -4.85 18.55 11.04
CA SER A 176 -6.23 18.50 10.56
C SER A 176 -6.30 18.04 9.10
N ASP A 177 -7.48 17.65 8.61
CA ASP A 177 -7.64 17.18 7.23
C ASP A 177 -7.28 18.25 6.18
N GLU A 178 -7.51 19.51 6.49
CA GLU A 178 -7.18 20.64 5.62
C GLU A 178 -5.69 20.94 5.61
N GLU A 179 -5.05 20.90 6.77
CA GLU A 179 -3.60 21.01 6.91
C GLU A 179 -2.88 19.84 6.24
N ARG A 180 -3.41 18.60 6.30
CA ARG A 180 -2.87 17.42 5.59
C ARG A 180 -2.86 17.64 4.08
N LYS A 181 -3.94 18.20 3.52
CA LYS A 181 -4.04 18.50 2.08
C LYS A 181 -3.06 19.59 1.66
N ASN A 182 -2.96 20.67 2.43
CA ASN A 182 -2.05 21.78 2.13
C ASN A 182 -0.58 21.38 2.31
N ASN A 183 -0.28 20.56 3.31
CA ASN A 183 1.04 20.04 3.59
C ASN A 183 1.58 19.11 2.47
N LEU A 184 0.69 18.44 1.71
CA LEU A 184 1.04 17.56 0.60
C LEU A 184 1.02 18.25 -0.77
N LYS A 185 0.47 19.47 -0.87
CA LYS A 185 0.56 20.24 -2.10
C LYS A 185 2.02 20.52 -2.45
N LYS A 186 2.42 20.18 -3.68
CA LYS A 186 3.82 20.32 -4.15
C LYS A 186 4.84 19.51 -3.34
N ALA A 187 4.41 18.43 -2.65
CA ALA A 187 5.33 17.55 -1.93
C ALA A 187 5.93 16.47 -2.83
N PHE A 188 5.32 16.23 -3.97
CA PHE A 188 5.72 15.22 -4.94
C PHE A 188 6.02 15.85 -6.30
N GLN A 189 6.83 15.18 -7.08
CA GLN A 189 7.16 15.52 -8.46
C GLN A 189 7.25 14.24 -9.27
N ALA A 190 6.45 14.13 -10.32
CA ALA A 190 6.53 13.02 -11.26
C ALA A 190 7.60 13.25 -12.32
N ALA A 191 8.18 12.18 -12.83
CA ALA A 191 9.12 12.20 -13.94
C ALA A 191 8.36 12.14 -15.26
N GLU A 192 8.81 12.88 -16.27
CA GLU A 192 8.13 13.00 -17.57
C GLU A 192 7.98 11.66 -18.30
N PHE A 193 8.95 10.75 -18.18
CA PHE A 193 8.91 9.46 -18.88
C PHE A 193 7.71 8.58 -18.50
N ILE A 194 6.99 8.90 -17.39
CA ILE A 194 5.86 8.11 -16.91
C ILE A 194 4.65 8.19 -17.85
N VAL A 195 4.58 9.19 -18.71
CA VAL A 195 3.50 9.40 -19.70
C VAL A 195 3.31 8.23 -20.66
N LYS A 196 4.31 7.37 -20.84
CA LYS A 196 4.21 6.16 -21.66
C LYS A 196 3.20 5.15 -21.13
N TYR A 197 2.82 5.25 -19.85
CA TYR A 197 1.83 4.38 -19.21
C TYR A 197 0.51 5.11 -19.01
N LYS A 198 -0.57 4.49 -19.42
CA LYS A 198 -1.94 5.01 -19.25
C LYS A 198 -2.53 4.63 -17.89
N LYS A 199 -2.25 3.42 -17.43
CA LYS A 199 -2.82 2.83 -16.22
C LYS A 199 -1.74 2.43 -15.22
N ILE A 200 -1.66 3.16 -14.12
CA ILE A 200 -0.64 2.96 -13.07
C ILE A 200 -1.28 2.45 -11.79
N LEU A 201 -0.60 1.49 -11.16
CA LEU A 201 -0.88 1.06 -9.79
C LEU A 201 0.11 1.68 -8.82
N LEU A 202 -0.37 2.51 -7.90
CA LEU A 202 0.39 2.98 -6.74
C LEU A 202 0.41 1.89 -5.66
N VAL A 203 1.57 1.63 -5.08
CA VAL A 203 1.72 0.73 -3.93
C VAL A 203 2.17 1.51 -2.71
N ASP A 204 1.49 1.32 -1.56
CA ASP A 204 1.87 1.91 -0.27
C ASP A 204 1.67 0.89 0.86
N ASP A 205 2.15 1.18 2.06
CA ASP A 205 2.01 0.28 3.21
C ASP A 205 0.65 0.43 3.92
N ILE A 206 0.15 1.64 4.15
CA ILE A 206 -1.08 1.88 4.91
C ILE A 206 -1.92 2.99 4.27
N TYR A 207 -3.16 2.66 3.94
CA TYR A 207 -4.17 3.63 3.56
C TYR A 207 -4.93 4.14 4.80
N THR A 208 -4.91 5.44 5.03
CA THR A 208 -5.69 6.09 6.11
C THR A 208 -6.78 6.98 5.53
N THR A 209 -6.47 8.21 5.20
CA THR A 209 -7.36 9.18 4.55
C THR A 209 -7.23 9.21 3.02
N GLY A 210 -6.16 8.58 2.50
CA GLY A 210 -5.82 8.59 1.08
C GLY A 210 -5.13 9.87 0.60
N SER A 211 -4.82 10.83 1.49
CA SER A 211 -4.22 12.10 1.08
C SER A 211 -2.88 11.92 0.35
N THR A 212 -2.07 10.92 0.73
CA THR A 212 -0.78 10.64 0.08
C THR A 212 -0.98 10.09 -1.33
N VAL A 213 -1.81 9.06 -1.48
CA VAL A 213 -2.06 8.44 -2.80
C VAL A 213 -2.73 9.43 -3.75
N GLU A 214 -3.67 10.25 -3.27
CA GLU A 214 -4.30 11.31 -4.08
C GLU A 214 -3.29 12.38 -4.53
N ALA A 215 -2.35 12.78 -3.66
CA ALA A 215 -1.32 13.75 -4.03
C ALA A 215 -0.34 13.19 -5.07
N VAL A 216 0.06 11.92 -4.95
CA VAL A 216 0.90 11.24 -5.95
C VAL A 216 0.14 11.06 -7.25
N ALA A 217 -1.12 10.63 -7.20
CA ALA A 217 -1.96 10.47 -8.38
C ALA A 217 -2.17 11.79 -9.13
N CYS A 218 -2.36 12.90 -8.41
CA CYS A 218 -2.46 14.23 -9.00
C CYS A 218 -1.23 14.57 -9.87
N GLU A 219 -0.04 14.30 -9.36
CA GLU A 219 1.20 14.58 -10.10
C GLU A 219 1.37 13.65 -11.32
N LEU A 220 1.02 12.37 -11.20
CA LEU A 220 1.05 11.41 -12.32
C LEU A 220 0.07 11.83 -13.43
N MET A 221 -1.16 12.19 -13.08
CA MET A 221 -2.16 12.65 -14.05
C MET A 221 -1.76 13.98 -14.73
N ARG A 222 -1.07 14.88 -14.02
CA ARG A 222 -0.48 16.09 -14.62
C ARG A 222 0.58 15.79 -15.67
N CYS A 223 1.28 14.67 -15.53
CA CYS A 223 2.25 14.19 -16.53
C CYS A 223 1.62 13.36 -17.66
N GLY A 224 0.27 13.23 -17.73
CA GLY A 224 -0.41 12.57 -18.84
C GLY A 224 -0.84 11.12 -18.57
N VAL A 225 -0.66 10.59 -17.35
CA VAL A 225 -1.25 9.29 -16.95
C VAL A 225 -2.77 9.41 -16.93
N GLU A 226 -3.48 8.46 -17.54
CA GLU A 226 -4.95 8.55 -17.69
C GLU A 226 -5.70 8.03 -16.45
N GLN A 227 -5.21 6.94 -15.83
CA GLN A 227 -5.87 6.30 -14.70
C GLN A 227 -4.86 5.87 -13.64
N VAL A 228 -5.15 6.20 -12.40
CA VAL A 228 -4.33 5.80 -11.25
C VAL A 228 -5.17 4.97 -10.29
N PHE A 229 -4.67 3.79 -9.97
CA PHE A 229 -5.20 2.87 -8.97
C PHE A 229 -4.22 2.79 -7.80
N PHE A 230 -4.64 2.22 -6.68
CA PHE A 230 -3.71 1.96 -5.59
C PHE A 230 -3.97 0.63 -4.88
N LEU A 231 -2.91 0.05 -4.36
CA LEU A 231 -2.93 -1.14 -3.52
C LEU A 231 -2.09 -0.88 -2.27
N THR A 232 -2.66 -1.18 -1.10
CA THR A 232 -1.95 -1.05 0.17
C THR A 232 -2.00 -2.33 0.98
N LEU A 233 -1.01 -2.55 1.85
CA LEU A 233 -1.04 -3.71 2.74
C LEU A 233 -2.15 -3.59 3.75
N CYS A 234 -2.40 -2.38 4.25
CA CYS A 234 -3.36 -2.18 5.31
C CYS A 234 -4.25 -0.97 5.07
N THR A 235 -5.46 -1.06 5.59
CA THR A 235 -6.37 0.08 5.73
C THR A 235 -6.87 0.19 7.17
N GLY A 236 -7.28 1.39 7.58
CA GLY A 236 -8.01 1.56 8.85
C GLY A 236 -9.34 0.82 8.85
N GLU A 237 -9.88 0.56 10.02
CA GLU A 237 -11.24 0.07 10.18
C GLU A 237 -12.21 1.04 9.52
N GLY A 238 -13.17 0.53 8.78
CA GLY A 238 -14.29 1.33 8.27
C GLY A 238 -15.19 1.72 9.44
N ILE A 239 -14.87 2.82 10.13
CA ILE A 239 -15.68 3.26 11.26
C ILE A 239 -17.01 3.78 10.70
N VAL A 240 -18.07 3.08 11.03
CA VAL A 240 -19.44 3.63 11.00
C VAL A 240 -19.52 4.58 12.19
N ARG A 241 -19.48 5.89 11.94
CA ARG A 241 -19.92 6.89 12.90
C ARG A 241 -21.34 7.30 12.55
#